data_3577895f86333b74dc12147f04b81984
#
_entry.id   3577895f86333b74dc12147f04b81984
#
_cell.length_a   1.000
_cell.length_b   1.000
_cell.length_c   1.000
_cell.angle_alpha   90.00
_cell.angle_beta   90.00
_cell.angle_gamma   90.00
#
_symmetry.space_group_name_H-M   'P 1'
#
loop_
_entity.id
_entity.type
_entity.pdbx_description
1 polymer ?
#
loop_
_entity_poly.entity_id
_entity_poly.type
_entity_poly.pdbx_seq_one_letter_code
_entity_poly.pdbx_strand_id
1 'polypeptide(L)'
;MKKTALSLITLALASSAAMAQTAAPAAPASTLSFNVGMVTDYRYRGISQSSRNPAVQIGADYAHKSGFYIGAWHSTIQWITDNSSYAPATTVKGAGELDIYGGYKGEIVKGLGYDVGMLRYEYLGNTLEDTGGTKYGVYDNANTTEVYGALSYGMFTAKYSFSTTPLFGNLRSSGSGYLDLSATVDLGNGLSVVPHFGAQSVVNVPVAAYNDYSVTLNKDFGNGMVASLAYVTTNANQTNYARPIDNKFLGESAGVIGLKYTF
;
A
#
# COMPACT_ATOMS: atom_id res chain seq x y z
N MET A 1 -1.79 -30.13 25.38
CA MET A 1 -1.14 -29.50 24.24
C MET A 1 -1.94 -28.25 23.89
N LYS A 2 -1.43 -27.09 24.29
CA LYS A 2 -2.09 -25.79 24.00
C LYS A 2 -1.77 -25.43 22.56
N LYS A 3 -2.79 -25.40 21.67
CA LYS A 3 -2.65 -24.88 20.32
C LYS A 3 -2.69 -23.34 20.41
N THR A 4 -1.54 -22.73 20.32
CA THR A 4 -1.40 -21.28 20.16
C THR A 4 -1.93 -20.92 18.76
N ALA A 5 -3.00 -20.14 18.71
CA ALA A 5 -3.50 -19.55 17.46
C ALA A 5 -2.48 -18.51 17.00
N LEU A 6 -1.84 -18.80 15.88
CA LEU A 6 -0.86 -17.92 15.22
C LEU A 6 -1.66 -16.85 14.46
N SER A 7 -1.61 -15.61 14.96
CA SER A 7 -2.12 -14.44 14.22
C SER A 7 -1.13 -14.11 13.12
N LEU A 8 -1.42 -14.55 11.89
CA LEU A 8 -0.62 -14.16 10.70
C LEU A 8 -0.86 -12.68 10.38
N ILE A 9 0.08 -11.85 10.77
CA ILE A 9 0.16 -10.46 10.34
C ILE A 9 1.03 -10.44 9.07
N THR A 10 0.39 -10.42 7.92
CA THR A 10 1.10 -10.30 6.65
C THR A 10 1.49 -8.85 6.44
N LEU A 11 2.79 -8.57 6.37
CA LEU A 11 3.33 -7.28 5.99
C LEU A 11 3.32 -7.23 4.45
N ALA A 12 2.20 -6.87 3.85
CA ALA A 12 2.25 -6.41 2.48
C ALA A 12 2.97 -5.06 2.47
N LEU A 13 4.12 -5.00 1.81
CA LEU A 13 4.79 -3.74 1.55
C LEU A 13 3.79 -2.85 0.80
N ALA A 14 3.18 -1.93 1.56
CA ALA A 14 2.39 -0.81 1.09
C ALA A 14 1.27 -1.09 0.07
N SER A 15 0.61 -2.19 0.16
CA SER A 15 -0.81 -2.23 -0.12
C SER A 15 -1.51 -2.40 1.22
N SER A 16 -2.48 -1.57 1.56
CA SER A 16 -3.34 -1.74 2.73
C SER A 16 -4.12 -3.05 2.59
N ALA A 17 -3.41 -4.20 2.71
CA ALA A 17 -4.00 -5.51 2.70
C ALA A 17 -4.76 -5.68 4.02
N ALA A 18 -6.07 -5.44 3.98
CA ALA A 18 -6.95 -5.86 5.03
C ALA A 18 -6.83 -7.39 5.18
N MET A 19 -6.33 -7.81 6.32
CA MET A 19 -6.07 -9.21 6.65
C MET A 19 -7.38 -9.95 6.87
N ALA A 20 -7.65 -10.95 6.07
CA ALA A 20 -8.67 -11.93 6.40
C ALA A 20 -8.18 -12.81 7.57
N GLN A 21 -8.78 -12.64 8.73
CA GLN A 21 -8.45 -13.40 9.93
C GLN A 21 -9.34 -14.65 10.03
N THR A 22 -8.74 -15.83 10.03
CA THR A 22 -9.45 -17.08 10.34
C THR A 22 -9.93 -17.08 11.80
N ALA A 23 -11.14 -17.57 12.05
CA ALA A 23 -11.82 -17.54 13.34
C ALA A 23 -10.99 -18.16 14.48
N ALA A 24 -10.72 -17.35 15.51
CA ALA A 24 -10.14 -17.73 16.79
C ALA A 24 -11.15 -17.57 17.94
N PRO A 25 -10.94 -18.20 19.13
CA PRO A 25 -11.88 -18.15 20.25
C PRO A 25 -12.07 -16.72 20.76
N ALA A 26 -13.26 -16.44 21.31
CA ALA A 26 -13.78 -15.15 21.78
C ALA A 26 -12.74 -14.02 21.91
N ALA A 27 -12.55 -13.29 20.84
CA ALA A 27 -11.71 -12.09 20.81
C ALA A 27 -12.34 -10.97 21.67
N PRO A 28 -11.54 -10.04 22.24
CA PRO A 28 -12.05 -8.86 22.92
C PRO A 28 -13.04 -8.11 22.05
N ALA A 29 -13.95 -7.36 22.68
CA ALA A 29 -15.01 -6.62 21.96
C ALA A 29 -14.45 -5.63 20.94
N SER A 30 -13.21 -5.18 21.12
CA SER A 30 -12.44 -4.35 20.21
C SER A 30 -10.95 -4.51 20.48
N THR A 31 -10.12 -4.25 19.47
CA THR A 31 -8.67 -4.18 19.58
C THR A 31 -8.19 -2.83 19.07
N LEU A 32 -7.25 -2.23 19.78
CA LEU A 32 -6.47 -1.09 19.32
C LEU A 32 -5.02 -1.54 19.28
N SER A 33 -4.37 -1.35 18.14
CA SER A 33 -2.97 -1.71 17.93
C SER A 33 -2.22 -0.56 17.28
N PHE A 34 -0.94 -0.46 17.59
CA PHE A 34 -0.03 0.49 16.99
C PHE A 34 1.10 -0.26 16.32
N ASN A 35 1.67 0.34 15.28
CA ASN A 35 2.81 -0.23 14.62
C ASN A 35 3.83 0.85 14.23
N VAL A 36 5.09 0.45 14.20
CA VAL A 36 6.20 1.22 13.67
C VAL A 36 7.03 0.33 12.78
N GLY A 37 7.50 0.87 11.67
CA GLY A 37 8.30 0.11 10.72
C GLY A 37 9.31 0.98 9.96
N MET A 38 10.23 0.30 9.30
CA MET A 38 11.17 0.89 8.38
C MET A 38 11.38 -0.05 7.20
N VAL A 39 11.49 0.52 6.02
CA VAL A 39 11.80 -0.21 4.78
C VAL A 39 12.98 0.47 4.08
N THR A 40 13.76 -0.30 3.34
CA THR A 40 14.90 0.25 2.56
C THR A 40 14.44 1.04 1.35
N ASP A 41 13.22 0.78 0.86
CA ASP A 41 12.55 1.49 -0.24
C ASP A 41 11.05 1.31 -0.08
N TYR A 42 10.29 2.40 0.11
CA TYR A 42 8.84 2.33 0.17
C TYR A 42 8.28 2.18 -1.24
N ARG A 43 7.72 1.00 -1.52
CA ARG A 43 7.07 0.68 -2.79
C ARG A 43 5.55 0.60 -2.64
N TYR A 44 4.83 1.34 -3.48
CA TYR A 44 3.39 1.27 -3.59
C TYR A 44 3.01 0.86 -5.03
N ARG A 45 2.26 -0.23 -5.20
CA ARG A 45 1.93 -0.81 -6.50
C ARG A 45 3.17 -0.92 -7.42
N GLY A 46 4.28 -1.40 -6.87
CA GLY A 46 5.55 -1.59 -7.59
C GLY A 46 6.42 -0.33 -7.76
N ILE A 47 5.89 0.88 -7.59
CA ILE A 47 6.59 2.15 -7.79
C ILE A 47 7.16 2.68 -6.47
N SER A 48 8.44 3.09 -6.48
CA SER A 48 9.09 3.69 -5.31
C SER A 48 8.48 5.05 -4.95
N GLN A 49 8.02 5.19 -3.72
CA GLN A 49 7.48 6.41 -3.15
C GLN A 49 8.55 7.25 -2.45
N SER A 50 9.58 6.59 -1.94
CA SER A 50 10.71 7.21 -1.22
C SER A 50 11.93 7.45 -2.09
N SER A 51 11.79 7.37 -3.43
CA SER A 51 12.88 7.57 -4.40
C SER A 51 14.08 6.66 -4.14
N ARG A 52 13.79 5.40 -3.74
CA ARG A 52 14.74 4.34 -3.39
C ARG A 52 15.58 4.65 -2.14
N ASN A 53 15.10 5.51 -1.27
CA ASN A 53 15.68 5.77 0.04
C ASN A 53 14.88 5.07 1.13
N PRO A 54 15.48 4.83 2.30
CA PRO A 54 14.76 4.30 3.44
C PRO A 54 13.57 5.18 3.83
N ALA A 55 12.47 4.53 4.24
CA ALA A 55 11.27 5.20 4.74
C ALA A 55 10.91 4.68 6.12
N VAL A 56 10.44 5.58 6.97
CA VAL A 56 9.88 5.28 8.30
C VAL A 56 8.37 5.31 8.20
N GLN A 57 7.73 4.33 8.84
CA GLN A 57 6.30 4.09 8.76
C GLN A 57 5.73 3.90 10.17
N ILE A 58 4.57 4.50 10.42
CA ILE A 58 3.84 4.33 11.69
C ILE A 58 2.36 4.13 11.39
N GLY A 59 1.66 3.43 12.27
CA GLY A 59 0.21 3.21 12.08
C GLY A 59 -0.51 2.93 13.38
N ALA A 60 -1.83 3.13 13.34
CA ALA A 60 -2.76 2.81 14.41
C ALA A 60 -4.03 2.21 13.80
N ASP A 61 -4.48 1.10 14.35
CA ASP A 61 -5.63 0.34 13.87
C ASP A 61 -6.61 0.06 15.01
N TYR A 62 -7.88 0.34 14.79
CA TYR A 62 -8.96 -0.08 15.66
C TYR A 62 -9.86 -1.07 14.91
N ALA A 63 -10.10 -2.22 15.52
CA ALA A 63 -11.02 -3.24 15.00
C ALA A 63 -12.06 -3.61 16.05
N HIS A 64 -13.34 -3.63 15.64
CA HIS A 64 -14.47 -4.02 16.47
C HIS A 64 -14.93 -5.43 16.12
N LYS A 65 -15.44 -6.18 17.11
CA LYS A 65 -15.96 -7.57 16.92
C LYS A 65 -17.07 -7.71 15.89
N SER A 66 -17.76 -6.61 15.54
CA SER A 66 -18.79 -6.64 14.49
C SER A 66 -18.21 -6.78 13.09
N GLY A 67 -16.89 -6.60 12.92
CA GLY A 67 -16.22 -6.52 11.63
C GLY A 67 -15.87 -5.09 11.18
N PHE A 68 -16.43 -4.06 11.86
CA PHE A 68 -16.03 -2.67 11.60
C PHE A 68 -14.58 -2.42 12.00
N TYR A 69 -13.86 -1.65 11.19
CA TYR A 69 -12.51 -1.19 11.51
C TYR A 69 -12.25 0.22 10.96
N ILE A 70 -11.32 0.91 11.59
CA ILE A 70 -10.76 2.19 11.14
C ILE A 70 -9.28 2.23 11.49
N GLY A 71 -8.48 2.85 10.66
CA GLY A 71 -7.06 3.00 10.92
C GLY A 71 -6.49 4.25 10.25
N ALA A 72 -5.29 4.57 10.68
CA ALA A 72 -4.46 5.60 10.08
C ALA A 72 -3.02 5.08 9.98
N TRP A 73 -2.37 5.38 8.87
CA TRP A 73 -0.99 5.01 8.62
C TRP A 73 -0.24 6.17 7.98
N HIS A 74 1.03 6.32 8.32
CA HIS A 74 1.87 7.38 7.79
C HIS A 74 3.22 6.82 7.34
N SER A 75 3.75 7.39 6.24
CA SER A 75 5.09 7.11 5.74
C SER A 75 5.78 8.38 5.25
N THR A 76 7.10 8.42 5.42
CA THR A 76 7.92 9.38 4.71
C THR A 76 7.99 9.03 3.23
N ILE A 77 7.89 10.04 2.36
CA ILE A 77 7.96 9.91 0.90
C ILE A 77 8.84 11.00 0.29
N GLN A 78 9.20 10.85 -0.99
CA GLN A 78 9.99 11.85 -1.74
C GLN A 78 9.44 12.15 -3.13
N TRP A 79 8.62 11.26 -3.72
CA TRP A 79 8.19 11.38 -5.10
C TRP A 79 7.49 12.72 -5.43
N ILE A 80 6.76 13.32 -4.47
CA ILE A 80 6.14 14.63 -4.66
C ILE A 80 7.20 15.74 -4.65
N THR A 81 8.06 15.77 -3.64
CA THR A 81 9.08 16.82 -3.49
C THR A 81 10.14 16.79 -4.58
N ASP A 82 10.40 15.64 -5.20
CA ASP A 82 11.30 15.50 -6.34
C ASP A 82 10.82 16.32 -7.56
N ASN A 83 9.52 16.64 -7.65
CA ASN A 83 8.98 17.51 -8.69
C ASN A 83 9.44 18.98 -8.58
N SER A 84 10.05 19.40 -7.47
CA SER A 84 10.68 20.73 -7.34
C SER A 84 11.73 21.00 -8.40
N SER A 85 12.34 19.96 -8.98
CA SER A 85 13.34 20.09 -10.04
C SER A 85 12.76 20.63 -11.37
N TYR A 86 11.45 20.51 -11.58
CA TYR A 86 10.77 21.04 -12.77
C TYR A 86 10.22 22.46 -12.57
N ALA A 87 10.13 22.90 -11.32
CA ALA A 87 9.67 24.23 -10.98
C ALA A 87 10.70 24.94 -10.07
N PRO A 88 11.89 25.31 -10.60
CA PRO A 88 12.99 25.80 -9.78
C PRO A 88 12.66 27.10 -9.02
N ALA A 89 11.61 27.81 -9.40
CA ALA A 89 11.08 28.97 -8.67
C ALA A 89 10.08 28.59 -7.56
N THR A 90 9.67 27.33 -7.48
CA THR A 90 8.64 26.85 -6.53
C THR A 90 9.12 25.59 -5.85
N THR A 91 9.24 25.61 -4.52
CA THR A 91 9.51 24.40 -3.74
C THR A 91 8.23 23.58 -3.64
N VAL A 92 8.19 22.42 -4.26
CA VAL A 92 7.08 21.47 -4.12
C VAL A 92 7.16 20.80 -2.75
N LYS A 93 6.05 20.86 -2.01
CA LYS A 93 5.91 20.29 -0.67
C LYS A 93 5.15 18.95 -0.75
N GLY A 94 5.21 18.15 0.32
CA GLY A 94 4.52 16.87 0.42
C GLY A 94 5.50 15.72 0.69
N ALA A 95 6.30 15.81 1.75
CA ALA A 95 7.27 14.79 2.15
C ALA A 95 6.67 13.66 3.01
N GLY A 96 5.36 13.69 3.27
CA GLY A 96 4.65 12.71 4.09
C GLY A 96 3.33 12.29 3.45
N GLU A 97 3.06 10.98 3.49
CA GLU A 97 1.78 10.35 3.13
C GLU A 97 1.06 9.96 4.41
N LEU A 98 -0.19 10.33 4.53
CA LEU A 98 -1.11 9.90 5.59
C LEU A 98 -2.29 9.18 4.94
N ASP A 99 -2.42 7.91 5.25
CA ASP A 99 -3.54 7.08 4.84
C ASP A 99 -4.56 7.00 5.98
N ILE A 100 -5.81 7.36 5.69
CA ILE A 100 -6.95 7.17 6.61
C ILE A 100 -7.89 6.19 5.94
N TYR A 101 -8.17 5.08 6.61
CA TYR A 101 -8.99 4.03 6.05
C TYR A 101 -9.98 3.49 7.06
N GLY A 102 -11.05 2.91 6.54
CA GLY A 102 -12.05 2.22 7.34
C GLY A 102 -12.96 1.38 6.48
N GLY A 103 -13.59 0.40 7.11
CA GLY A 103 -14.42 -0.53 6.39
C GLY A 103 -15.13 -1.53 7.28
N TYR A 104 -15.65 -2.53 6.62
CA TYR A 104 -16.36 -3.63 7.23
C TYR A 104 -15.92 -4.94 6.59
N LYS A 105 -15.48 -5.89 7.42
CA LYS A 105 -15.03 -7.22 6.98
C LYS A 105 -15.79 -8.31 7.72
N GLY A 106 -15.97 -9.43 7.05
CA GLY A 106 -16.70 -10.57 7.62
C GLY A 106 -16.53 -11.82 6.77
N GLU A 107 -17.39 -12.78 7.00
CA GLU A 107 -17.43 -14.06 6.28
C GLU A 107 -18.79 -14.21 5.62
N ILE A 108 -18.82 -14.54 4.31
CA ILE A 108 -20.06 -14.79 3.55
C ILE A 108 -20.54 -16.20 3.83
N VAL A 109 -19.64 -17.15 3.69
CA VAL A 109 -19.78 -18.57 4.08
C VAL A 109 -18.44 -19.02 4.65
N LYS A 110 -18.44 -20.12 5.38
CA LYS A 110 -17.22 -20.64 6.03
C LYS A 110 -16.04 -20.72 5.06
N GLY A 111 -14.99 -19.96 5.37
CA GLY A 111 -13.75 -19.89 4.59
C GLY A 111 -13.75 -18.85 3.47
N LEU A 112 -14.88 -18.21 3.14
CA LEU A 112 -14.96 -17.12 2.17
C LEU A 112 -15.14 -15.78 2.89
N GLY A 113 -14.03 -15.08 3.10
CA GLY A 113 -14.02 -13.75 3.70
C GLY A 113 -14.31 -12.64 2.69
N TYR A 114 -14.85 -11.52 3.17
CA TYR A 114 -14.98 -10.29 2.41
C TYR A 114 -14.48 -9.09 3.22
N ASP A 115 -14.10 -8.04 2.51
CA ASP A 115 -13.73 -6.75 3.07
C ASP A 115 -14.16 -5.64 2.10
N VAL A 116 -14.91 -4.67 2.59
CA VAL A 116 -15.33 -3.50 1.83
C VAL A 116 -14.98 -2.24 2.61
N GLY A 117 -14.42 -1.25 1.95
CA GLY A 117 -13.97 -0.07 2.66
C GLY A 117 -13.62 1.10 1.77
N MET A 118 -13.11 2.13 2.41
CA MET A 118 -12.62 3.35 1.80
C MET A 118 -11.23 3.67 2.35
N LEU A 119 -10.40 4.25 1.49
CA LEU A 119 -9.06 4.71 1.82
C LEU A 119 -8.87 6.11 1.24
N ARG A 120 -8.44 7.03 2.09
CA ARG A 120 -7.98 8.36 1.72
C ARG A 120 -6.47 8.43 1.84
N TYR A 121 -5.78 8.72 0.74
CA TYR A 121 -4.38 9.11 0.70
C TYR A 121 -4.30 10.62 0.82
N GLU A 122 -3.71 11.11 1.89
CA GLU A 122 -3.52 12.52 2.16
C GLU A 122 -2.02 12.83 2.16
N TYR A 123 -1.56 13.58 1.17
CA TYR A 123 -0.17 14.01 1.08
C TYR A 123 -0.02 15.34 1.78
N LEU A 124 0.47 15.32 3.01
CA LEU A 124 0.44 16.44 3.95
C LEU A 124 1.06 17.72 3.38
N GLY A 125 0.21 18.73 3.17
CA GLY A 125 0.62 20.01 2.66
C GLY A 125 1.22 19.97 1.25
N ASN A 126 0.85 18.96 0.42
CA ASN A 126 1.38 18.86 -0.94
C ASN A 126 0.96 20.03 -1.81
N THR A 127 1.87 20.43 -2.70
CA THR A 127 1.69 21.49 -3.68
C THR A 127 2.01 20.99 -5.08
N LEU A 128 1.71 19.73 -5.38
CA LEU A 128 2.01 19.11 -6.69
C LEU A 128 1.26 19.85 -7.82
N GLU A 129 0.02 20.26 -7.59
CA GLU A 129 -0.80 21.04 -8.54
C GLU A 129 -0.22 22.43 -8.86
N ASP A 130 0.56 23.01 -7.95
CA ASP A 130 1.17 24.34 -8.12
C ASP A 130 2.39 24.32 -9.06
N THR A 131 2.83 23.15 -9.52
CA THR A 131 4.00 23.03 -10.42
C THR A 131 3.79 23.67 -11.79
N GLY A 132 2.56 24.06 -12.13
CA GLY A 132 2.21 24.71 -13.39
C GLY A 132 2.38 23.84 -14.63
N GLY A 133 2.64 22.58 -14.44
CA GLY A 133 2.98 21.60 -15.47
C GLY A 133 4.45 21.22 -15.41
N THR A 134 4.71 19.96 -15.67
CA THR A 134 6.03 19.37 -15.74
C THR A 134 6.32 18.91 -17.15
N LYS A 135 7.49 18.34 -17.37
CA LYS A 135 7.84 17.61 -18.62
C LYS A 135 6.75 16.60 -19.04
N TYR A 136 5.93 16.13 -18.11
CA TYR A 136 4.93 15.07 -18.30
C TYR A 136 3.48 15.57 -18.23
N GLY A 137 3.23 16.89 -18.10
CA GLY A 137 1.90 17.49 -18.11
C GLY A 137 1.57 18.29 -16.85
N VAL A 138 0.31 18.70 -16.76
CA VAL A 138 -0.26 19.39 -15.60
C VAL A 138 -0.74 18.32 -14.61
N TYR A 139 -0.42 18.51 -13.32
CA TYR A 139 -0.94 17.66 -12.25
C TYR A 139 -2.17 18.28 -11.58
N ASP A 140 -3.03 17.42 -11.09
CA ASP A 140 -4.04 17.75 -10.09
C ASP A 140 -3.45 17.56 -8.69
N ASN A 141 -4.22 17.86 -7.64
CA ASN A 141 -3.82 17.55 -6.28
C ASN A 141 -3.56 16.04 -6.13
N ALA A 142 -2.45 15.66 -5.49
CA ALA A 142 -2.05 14.26 -5.32
C ALA A 142 -3.00 13.47 -4.42
N ASN A 143 -3.73 14.15 -3.52
CA ASN A 143 -4.64 13.50 -2.58
C ASN A 143 -5.70 12.67 -3.29
N THR A 144 -5.82 11.41 -2.89
CA THR A 144 -6.67 10.43 -3.57
C THR A 144 -7.62 9.74 -2.60
N THR A 145 -8.86 9.51 -3.04
CA THR A 145 -9.82 8.68 -2.30
C THR A 145 -10.18 7.48 -3.15
N GLU A 146 -10.08 6.30 -2.56
CA GLU A 146 -10.49 5.04 -3.17
C GLU A 146 -11.57 4.36 -2.32
N VAL A 147 -12.50 3.68 -2.99
CA VAL A 147 -13.33 2.64 -2.39
C VAL A 147 -12.82 1.29 -2.85
N TYR A 148 -12.94 0.27 -2.03
CA TYR A 148 -12.47 -1.06 -2.40
C TYR A 148 -13.36 -2.17 -1.91
N GLY A 149 -13.26 -3.31 -2.60
CA GLY A 149 -13.80 -4.59 -2.19
C GLY A 149 -12.78 -5.69 -2.35
N ALA A 150 -12.74 -6.60 -1.39
CA ALA A 150 -11.87 -7.77 -1.44
C ALA A 150 -12.63 -9.05 -1.07
N LEU A 151 -12.17 -10.15 -1.63
CA LEU A 151 -12.58 -11.51 -1.28
C LEU A 151 -11.35 -12.33 -0.93
N SER A 152 -11.46 -13.20 0.08
CA SER A 152 -10.40 -14.11 0.48
C SER A 152 -10.93 -15.53 0.62
N TYR A 153 -10.19 -16.50 0.08
CA TYR A 153 -10.52 -17.92 0.23
C TYR A 153 -9.24 -18.75 0.38
N GLY A 154 -9.11 -19.43 1.51
CA GLY A 154 -7.89 -20.18 1.84
C GLY A 154 -6.69 -19.24 1.89
N MET A 155 -5.69 -19.50 1.03
CA MET A 155 -4.49 -18.66 0.93
C MET A 155 -4.64 -17.48 -0.03
N PHE A 156 -5.69 -17.43 -0.84
CA PHE A 156 -5.86 -16.46 -1.93
C PHE A 156 -6.63 -15.22 -1.47
N THR A 157 -6.23 -14.06 -1.96
CA THR A 157 -6.96 -12.80 -1.83
C THR A 157 -7.03 -12.10 -3.19
N ALA A 158 -8.20 -11.57 -3.50
CA ALA A 158 -8.42 -10.69 -4.64
C ALA A 158 -9.07 -9.40 -4.14
N LYS A 159 -8.45 -8.24 -4.45
CA LYS A 159 -8.96 -6.92 -4.07
C LYS A 159 -9.06 -6.05 -5.32
N TYR A 160 -10.10 -5.25 -5.40
CA TYR A 160 -10.25 -4.21 -6.41
C TYR A 160 -10.46 -2.87 -5.74
N SER A 161 -9.62 -1.89 -6.08
CA SER A 161 -9.72 -0.51 -5.63
C SER A 161 -10.16 0.38 -6.79
N PHE A 162 -11.03 1.33 -6.51
CA PHE A 162 -11.61 2.25 -7.48
C PHE A 162 -11.47 3.69 -6.95
N SER A 163 -10.79 4.57 -7.70
CA SER A 163 -10.60 5.95 -7.28
C SER A 163 -11.85 6.78 -7.54
N THR A 164 -12.34 7.47 -6.52
CA THR A 164 -13.48 8.38 -6.61
C THR A 164 -13.05 9.82 -6.90
N THR A 165 -11.76 10.10 -6.77
CA THR A 165 -11.10 11.37 -7.10
C THR A 165 -10.01 11.13 -8.14
N PRO A 166 -9.36 12.17 -8.71
CA PRO A 166 -8.18 12.00 -9.55
C PRO A 166 -7.11 11.15 -8.83
N LEU A 167 -6.52 10.18 -9.55
CA LEU A 167 -5.58 9.22 -9.00
C LEU A 167 -4.17 9.82 -8.93
N PHE A 168 -3.64 10.08 -7.71
CA PHE A 168 -2.27 10.52 -7.44
C PHE A 168 -1.81 11.70 -8.31
N GLY A 169 -2.69 12.70 -8.45
CA GLY A 169 -2.41 13.90 -9.22
C GLY A 169 -2.54 13.74 -10.74
N ASN A 170 -2.87 12.56 -11.27
CA ASN A 170 -3.16 12.39 -12.69
C ASN A 170 -4.45 13.12 -13.07
N LEU A 171 -4.35 14.09 -13.98
CA LEU A 171 -5.47 14.96 -14.33
C LEU A 171 -6.67 14.18 -14.89
N ARG A 172 -7.88 14.46 -14.37
CA ARG A 172 -9.15 13.85 -14.81
C ARG A 172 -9.17 12.32 -14.74
N SER A 173 -8.42 11.73 -13.83
CA SER A 173 -8.27 10.26 -13.72
C SER A 173 -9.19 9.61 -12.68
N SER A 174 -10.21 10.32 -12.19
CA SER A 174 -11.26 9.71 -11.37
C SER A 174 -11.89 8.52 -12.10
N GLY A 175 -12.16 7.43 -11.40
CA GLY A 175 -12.61 6.18 -11.98
C GLY A 175 -11.46 5.21 -12.34
N SER A 176 -10.22 5.54 -12.02
CA SER A 176 -9.08 4.64 -12.16
C SER A 176 -9.21 3.43 -11.23
N GLY A 177 -8.68 2.29 -11.65
CA GLY A 177 -8.82 1.03 -10.91
C GLY A 177 -7.50 0.33 -10.69
N TYR A 178 -7.43 -0.44 -9.60
CA TYR A 178 -6.31 -1.33 -9.32
C TYR A 178 -6.82 -2.70 -8.86
N LEU A 179 -6.45 -3.74 -9.61
CA LEU A 179 -6.64 -5.13 -9.22
C LEU A 179 -5.40 -5.61 -8.48
N ASP A 180 -5.60 -6.23 -7.32
CA ASP A 180 -4.58 -6.84 -6.47
C ASP A 180 -4.93 -8.31 -6.27
N LEU A 181 -4.05 -9.19 -6.68
CA LEU A 181 -4.16 -10.64 -6.48
C LEU A 181 -2.95 -11.11 -5.68
N SER A 182 -3.19 -11.81 -4.59
CA SER A 182 -2.12 -12.36 -3.77
C SER A 182 -2.45 -13.73 -3.20
N ALA A 183 -1.40 -14.45 -2.78
CA ALA A 183 -1.55 -15.67 -2.02
C ALA A 183 -0.58 -15.66 -0.85
N THR A 184 -1.05 -16.05 0.35
CA THR A 184 -0.19 -16.21 1.53
C THR A 184 0.07 -17.69 1.78
N VAL A 185 1.30 -18.13 1.51
CA VAL A 185 1.74 -19.50 1.71
C VAL A 185 2.48 -19.58 3.04
N ASP A 186 1.90 -20.27 4.02
CA ASP A 186 2.55 -20.53 5.31
C ASP A 186 3.58 -21.67 5.16
N LEU A 187 4.83 -21.38 5.49
CA LEU A 187 5.95 -22.34 5.47
C LEU A 187 6.25 -22.90 6.86
N GLY A 188 5.47 -22.52 7.87
CA GLY A 188 5.70 -22.90 9.27
C GLY A 188 6.77 -22.06 9.96
N ASN A 189 6.87 -22.23 11.29
CA ASN A 189 7.84 -21.53 12.14
C ASN A 189 7.85 -19.99 11.98
N GLY A 190 6.70 -19.39 11.67
CA GLY A 190 6.57 -17.94 11.43
C GLY A 190 7.14 -17.48 10.08
N LEU A 191 7.45 -18.39 9.18
CA LEU A 191 7.84 -18.06 7.80
C LEU A 191 6.62 -18.12 6.87
N SER A 192 6.51 -17.14 5.98
CA SER A 192 5.52 -17.16 4.90
C SER A 192 6.08 -16.55 3.63
N VAL A 193 5.54 -16.98 2.48
CA VAL A 193 5.83 -16.42 1.17
C VAL A 193 4.55 -15.85 0.58
N VAL A 194 4.63 -14.63 0.05
CA VAL A 194 3.48 -13.92 -0.54
C VAL A 194 3.82 -13.52 -1.98
N PRO A 195 3.49 -14.33 -2.99
CA PRO A 195 3.43 -13.87 -4.36
C PRO A 195 2.27 -12.91 -4.56
N HIS A 196 2.48 -11.88 -5.38
CA HIS A 196 1.53 -10.83 -5.69
C HIS A 196 1.57 -10.45 -7.16
N PHE A 197 0.41 -10.13 -7.71
CA PHE A 197 0.20 -9.51 -9.02
C PHE A 197 -0.74 -8.33 -8.88
N GLY A 198 -0.35 -7.19 -9.45
CA GLY A 198 -1.16 -5.99 -9.52
C GLY A 198 -1.38 -5.50 -10.95
N ALA A 199 -2.53 -4.88 -11.20
CA ALA A 199 -2.85 -4.25 -12.48
C ALA A 199 -3.50 -2.88 -12.25
N GLN A 200 -2.76 -1.81 -12.59
CA GLN A 200 -3.21 -0.43 -12.49
C GLN A 200 -3.76 0.05 -13.83
N SER A 201 -5.00 0.52 -13.83
CA SER A 201 -5.58 1.30 -14.91
C SER A 201 -5.71 2.76 -14.51
N VAL A 202 -5.41 3.70 -15.42
CA VAL A 202 -5.51 5.14 -15.16
C VAL A 202 -6.37 5.77 -16.23
N VAL A 203 -7.57 6.25 -15.85
CA VAL A 203 -8.52 6.88 -16.74
C VAL A 203 -7.90 8.13 -17.37
N ASN A 204 -8.09 8.33 -18.68
CA ASN A 204 -7.55 9.43 -19.47
C ASN A 204 -6.02 9.53 -19.55
N VAL A 205 -5.27 8.66 -18.85
CA VAL A 205 -3.80 8.66 -18.83
C VAL A 205 -3.26 7.24 -19.08
N PRO A 206 -3.48 6.66 -20.26
CA PRO A 206 -3.13 5.26 -20.53
C PRO A 206 -1.63 4.94 -20.38
N VAL A 207 -0.76 5.94 -20.54
CA VAL A 207 0.69 5.79 -20.34
C VAL A 207 1.05 5.52 -18.86
N ALA A 208 0.16 5.85 -17.93
CA ALA A 208 0.32 5.59 -16.50
C ALA A 208 -0.27 4.23 -16.07
N ALA A 209 -0.88 3.46 -16.99
CA ALA A 209 -1.34 2.10 -16.72
C ALA A 209 -0.18 1.11 -16.78
N TYR A 210 -0.17 0.13 -15.86
CA TYR A 210 0.89 -0.89 -15.79
C TYR A 210 0.47 -2.08 -14.93
N ASN A 211 1.29 -3.12 -14.97
CA ASN A 211 1.22 -4.24 -14.04
C ASN A 211 2.45 -4.26 -13.14
N ASP A 212 2.26 -4.73 -11.91
CA ASP A 212 3.35 -4.96 -10.97
C ASP A 212 3.32 -6.38 -10.41
N TYR A 213 4.47 -6.84 -9.97
CA TYR A 213 4.68 -8.19 -9.47
C TYR A 213 5.60 -8.13 -8.26
N SER A 214 5.33 -8.94 -7.26
CA SER A 214 6.27 -9.13 -6.16
C SER A 214 6.23 -10.54 -5.58
N VAL A 215 7.32 -10.90 -4.93
CA VAL A 215 7.37 -12.06 -4.03
C VAL A 215 8.01 -11.59 -2.73
N THR A 216 7.29 -11.75 -1.63
CA THR A 216 7.74 -11.34 -0.31
C THR A 216 7.91 -12.55 0.59
N LEU A 217 9.10 -12.71 1.18
CA LEU A 217 9.36 -13.64 2.28
C LEU A 217 9.22 -12.86 3.60
N ASN A 218 8.36 -13.35 4.50
CA ASN A 218 8.20 -12.78 5.83
C ASN A 218 8.69 -13.75 6.90
N LYS A 219 9.28 -13.21 7.96
CA LYS A 219 9.58 -13.89 9.20
C LYS A 219 8.91 -13.19 10.37
N ASP A 220 7.88 -13.80 10.92
CA ASP A 220 7.27 -13.43 12.19
C ASP A 220 8.06 -14.05 13.35
N PHE A 221 8.54 -13.24 14.28
CA PHE A 221 9.27 -13.67 15.47
C PHE A 221 8.35 -13.98 16.65
N GLY A 222 7.03 -13.80 16.51
CA GLY A 222 6.01 -14.15 17.53
C GLY A 222 5.90 -13.17 18.69
N ASN A 223 6.60 -12.05 18.65
CA ASN A 223 6.62 -11.00 19.69
C ASN A 223 6.16 -9.63 19.16
N GLY A 224 5.40 -9.61 18.05
CA GLY A 224 4.99 -8.39 17.35
C GLY A 224 5.99 -7.92 16.29
N MET A 225 7.19 -8.52 16.23
CA MET A 225 8.22 -8.15 15.26
C MET A 225 8.15 -9.05 14.03
N VAL A 226 8.11 -8.43 12.84
CA VAL A 226 8.16 -9.10 11.54
C VAL A 226 9.26 -8.47 10.70
N ALA A 227 10.15 -9.32 10.16
CA ALA A 227 11.09 -8.93 9.10
C ALA A 227 10.59 -9.41 7.75
N SER A 228 10.85 -8.65 6.71
CA SER A 228 10.48 -8.99 5.33
C SER A 228 11.62 -8.79 4.35
N LEU A 229 11.64 -9.62 3.32
CA LEU A 229 12.47 -9.47 2.13
C LEU A 229 11.59 -9.63 0.90
N ALA A 230 11.46 -8.59 0.10
CA ALA A 230 10.66 -8.62 -1.11
C ALA A 230 11.53 -8.41 -2.36
N TYR A 231 11.20 -9.11 -3.43
CA TYR A 231 11.58 -8.74 -4.79
C TYR A 231 10.37 -8.13 -5.46
N VAL A 232 10.52 -6.91 -6.00
CA VAL A 232 9.42 -6.13 -6.60
C VAL A 232 9.84 -5.71 -8.00
N THR A 233 8.94 -5.81 -8.97
CA THR A 233 9.16 -5.39 -10.36
C THR A 233 7.85 -4.90 -10.99
N THR A 234 7.95 -4.14 -12.08
CA THR A 234 6.79 -3.62 -12.84
C THR A 234 7.15 -3.43 -14.30
N ASN A 235 6.13 -3.41 -15.17
CA ASN A 235 6.24 -3.04 -16.57
C ASN A 235 5.81 -1.58 -16.85
N ALA A 236 5.79 -0.72 -15.83
CA ALA A 236 5.39 0.67 -15.95
C ALA A 236 6.26 1.43 -16.97
N ASN A 237 5.68 2.44 -17.60
CA ASN A 237 6.39 3.26 -18.56
C ASN A 237 7.55 4.01 -17.88
N GLN A 238 8.78 3.75 -18.32
CA GLN A 238 10.00 4.29 -17.71
C GLN A 238 10.05 5.82 -17.71
N THR A 239 9.54 6.45 -18.76
CA THR A 239 9.51 7.92 -18.87
C THR A 239 8.47 8.52 -17.93
N ASN A 240 7.27 7.92 -17.87
CA ASN A 240 6.19 8.42 -17.02
C ASN A 240 6.47 8.29 -15.53
N TYR A 241 7.21 7.25 -15.14
CA TYR A 241 7.58 6.97 -13.75
C TYR A 241 9.06 7.23 -13.46
N ALA A 242 9.70 8.12 -14.26
CA ALA A 242 11.05 8.59 -13.99
C ALA A 242 11.06 9.64 -12.87
N ARG A 243 12.02 9.54 -11.98
CA ARG A 243 12.29 10.56 -10.97
C ARG A 243 12.70 11.87 -11.66
N PRO A 244 12.05 13.00 -11.39
CA PRO A 244 12.30 14.26 -12.10
C PRO A 244 13.75 14.76 -12.07
N ILE A 245 14.44 14.58 -10.94
CA ILE A 245 15.76 15.15 -10.70
C ILE A 245 16.89 14.48 -11.49
N ASP A 246 16.80 13.19 -11.79
CA ASP A 246 17.88 12.42 -12.43
C ASP A 246 17.42 11.40 -13.49
N ASN A 247 16.12 11.39 -13.80
CA ASN A 247 15.47 10.47 -14.73
C ASN A 247 15.58 8.98 -14.37
N LYS A 248 15.90 8.63 -13.11
CA LYS A 248 15.88 7.25 -12.67
C LYS A 248 14.47 6.68 -12.67
N PHE A 249 14.30 5.50 -13.23
CA PHE A 249 13.02 4.81 -13.25
C PHE A 249 12.66 4.32 -11.84
N LEU A 250 11.57 4.84 -11.27
CA LEU A 250 11.10 4.48 -9.92
C LEU A 250 10.42 3.10 -9.85
N GLY A 251 10.04 2.53 -10.99
CA GLY A 251 9.47 1.18 -11.11
C GLY A 251 10.50 0.08 -11.41
N GLU A 252 11.80 0.38 -11.41
CA GLU A 252 12.84 -0.62 -11.64
C GLU A 252 12.81 -1.73 -10.59
N SER A 253 13.14 -2.94 -11.02
CA SER A 253 13.19 -4.12 -10.15
C SER A 253 14.12 -3.89 -8.96
N ALA A 254 13.68 -4.24 -7.75
CA ALA A 254 14.44 -4.04 -6.54
C ALA A 254 14.20 -5.12 -5.50
N GLY A 255 15.23 -5.39 -4.70
CA GLY A 255 15.12 -6.04 -3.42
C GLY A 255 14.80 -5.03 -2.32
N VAL A 256 13.78 -5.29 -1.51
CA VAL A 256 13.36 -4.41 -0.41
C VAL A 256 13.38 -5.20 0.89
N ILE A 257 14.05 -4.65 1.89
CA ILE A 257 14.06 -5.19 3.25
C ILE A 257 13.18 -4.31 4.13
N GLY A 258 12.35 -4.95 4.96
CA GLY A 258 11.49 -4.29 5.92
C GLY A 258 11.61 -4.88 7.31
N LEU A 259 11.38 -4.04 8.31
CA LEU A 259 11.21 -4.44 9.70
C LEU A 259 10.01 -3.69 10.27
N LYS A 260 9.09 -4.42 10.90
CA LYS A 260 7.89 -3.85 11.54
C LYS A 260 7.74 -4.42 12.95
N TYR A 261 7.34 -3.56 13.86
CA TYR A 261 6.93 -3.94 15.22
C TYR A 261 5.51 -3.46 15.48
N THR A 262 4.67 -4.37 15.99
CA THR A 262 3.26 -4.11 16.35
C THR A 262 3.08 -4.35 17.85
N PHE A 263 2.39 -3.43 18.55
CA PHE A 263 2.17 -3.45 20.01
C PHE A 263 0.81 -2.92 20.38
#